data_5c33a5602697d2131d2d8f53d050cdc5
#
_entry.id   5c33a5602697d2131d2d8f53d050cdc5
#
_cell.length_a   1.000
_cell.length_b   1.000
_cell.length_c   1.000
_cell.angle_alpha   90.00
_cell.angle_beta   90.00
_cell.angle_gamma   90.00
#
_symmetry.space_group_name_H-M   'P 1'
#
loop_
_entity.id
_entity.type
_entity.pdbx_description
1 polymer ?
#
loop_
_entity_poly.entity_id
_entity_poly.type
_entity_poly.pdbx_seq_one_letter_code
_entity_poly.pdbx_strand_id
1 'polypeptide(L)'
;MIVSDIDGTLLTSENDLLPLTEKAIRAVINDKQCDFTFSTGRALPMSLPIAAYFELKIPFIYSSGAVYDPREERVISAPSIKPMQIEKVIKVAEKFGVGMITHTKTGMFCQVSDKDWETIASLEWMKGEKVDHARRVEDIKTDVPGEIIRLDIFAEVDWLAAIWQEVNELIPNVHAVKMKRSIEISQDEMHKGTALTKMSQLMGIPLKNIMAVGDSLNDIPLLQATGYGVAMDTAPGALKEVADAIVPSAEENGLVKALEMCCYKN
;
A
#
# COMPACT_ATOMS: atom_id res chain seq x y z
N MET A 1 12.39 -9.07 -11.63
CA MET A 1 11.41 -9.12 -10.50
C MET A 1 10.17 -8.34 -10.87
N ILE A 2 9.00 -8.79 -10.44
CA ILE A 2 7.72 -8.11 -10.65
C ILE A 2 7.16 -7.71 -9.28
N VAL A 3 6.70 -6.46 -9.16
CA VAL A 3 6.09 -5.89 -7.95
C VAL A 3 4.70 -5.38 -8.30
N SER A 4 3.65 -5.99 -7.76
CA SER A 4 2.26 -5.62 -8.01
C SER A 4 1.68 -4.85 -6.82
N ASP A 5 0.92 -3.79 -7.05
CA ASP A 5 -0.05 -3.37 -6.05
C ASP A 5 -1.12 -4.45 -5.84
N ILE A 6 -1.93 -4.33 -4.78
CA ILE A 6 -2.96 -5.31 -4.43
C ILE A 6 -4.33 -4.80 -4.85
N ASP A 7 -4.81 -3.72 -4.26
CA ASP A 7 -6.19 -3.24 -4.39
C ASP A 7 -6.42 -2.55 -5.73
N GLY A 8 -7.28 -3.10 -6.58
CA GLY A 8 -7.48 -2.57 -7.95
C GLY A 8 -6.41 -3.00 -8.96
N THR A 9 -5.46 -3.84 -8.56
CA THR A 9 -4.38 -4.35 -9.43
C THR A 9 -4.32 -5.89 -9.38
N LEU A 10 -3.93 -6.48 -8.26
CA LEU A 10 -3.93 -7.94 -8.05
C LEU A 10 -5.33 -8.46 -7.73
N LEU A 11 -6.06 -7.73 -6.90
CA LEU A 11 -7.46 -7.97 -6.57
C LEU A 11 -8.34 -6.94 -7.28
N THR A 12 -9.57 -7.35 -7.62
CA THR A 12 -10.60 -6.44 -8.14
C THR A 12 -11.02 -5.41 -7.09
N SER A 13 -11.81 -4.41 -7.49
CA SER A 13 -12.40 -3.42 -6.59
C SER A 13 -13.33 -4.03 -5.52
N GLU A 14 -13.78 -5.27 -5.71
CA GLU A 14 -14.57 -6.06 -4.75
C GLU A 14 -13.73 -7.06 -3.95
N ASN A 15 -12.41 -6.93 -3.94
CA ASN A 15 -11.46 -7.85 -3.30
C ASN A 15 -11.47 -9.30 -3.87
N ASP A 16 -11.95 -9.51 -5.09
CA ASP A 16 -11.88 -10.81 -5.74
C ASP A 16 -10.50 -11.07 -6.34
N LEU A 17 -9.94 -12.24 -6.04
CA LEU A 17 -8.81 -12.79 -6.79
C LEU A 17 -9.33 -13.61 -7.98
N LEU A 18 -9.18 -13.09 -9.19
CA LEU A 18 -9.67 -13.80 -10.38
C LEU A 18 -8.83 -15.05 -10.66
N PRO A 19 -9.46 -16.19 -11.04
CA PRO A 19 -8.74 -17.45 -11.24
C PRO A 19 -7.60 -17.38 -12.27
N LEU A 20 -7.75 -16.57 -13.32
CA LEU A 20 -6.70 -16.41 -14.33
C LEU A 20 -5.52 -15.60 -13.78
N THR A 21 -5.79 -14.55 -13.00
CA THR A 21 -4.76 -13.75 -12.31
C THR A 21 -4.00 -14.61 -11.31
N GLU A 22 -4.70 -15.40 -10.48
CA GLU A 22 -4.05 -16.33 -9.55
C GLU A 22 -3.14 -17.33 -10.29
N LYS A 23 -3.66 -17.97 -11.34
CA LYS A 23 -2.88 -18.93 -12.15
C LYS A 23 -1.62 -18.30 -12.72
N ALA A 24 -1.72 -17.07 -13.23
CA ALA A 24 -0.58 -16.36 -13.81
C ALA A 24 0.48 -16.00 -12.75
N ILE A 25 0.06 -15.51 -11.58
CA ILE A 25 0.98 -15.21 -10.46
C ILE A 25 1.69 -16.49 -10.00
N ARG A 26 0.96 -17.59 -9.79
CA ARG A 26 1.56 -18.87 -9.40
C ARG A 26 2.53 -19.41 -10.45
N ALA A 27 2.25 -19.19 -11.75
CA ALA A 27 3.17 -19.56 -12.81
C ALA A 27 4.49 -18.77 -12.71
N VAL A 28 4.43 -17.46 -12.46
CA VAL A 28 5.62 -16.60 -12.28
C VAL A 28 6.40 -17.02 -11.02
N ILE A 29 5.74 -17.25 -9.89
CA ILE A 29 6.39 -17.67 -8.63
C ILE A 29 7.11 -19.02 -8.80
N ASN A 30 6.54 -19.95 -9.59
CA ASN A 30 7.14 -21.25 -9.87
C ASN A 30 8.26 -21.18 -10.94
N ASP A 31 8.29 -20.12 -11.74
CA ASP A 31 9.36 -19.87 -12.71
C ASP A 31 10.56 -19.26 -11.99
N LYS A 32 11.63 -20.05 -11.83
CA LYS A 32 12.86 -19.59 -11.16
C LYS A 32 13.59 -18.44 -11.87
N GLN A 33 13.12 -18.00 -13.03
CA GLN A 33 13.72 -16.90 -13.78
C GLN A 33 13.14 -15.54 -13.38
N CYS A 34 11.98 -15.50 -12.69
CA CYS A 34 11.34 -14.24 -12.30
C CYS A 34 10.78 -14.33 -10.88
N ASP A 35 11.16 -13.38 -10.04
CA ASP A 35 10.59 -13.18 -8.71
C ASP A 35 9.30 -12.38 -8.79
N PHE A 36 8.31 -12.71 -7.96
CA PHE A 36 7.07 -11.96 -7.77
C PHE A 36 6.89 -11.56 -6.32
N THR A 37 6.49 -10.30 -6.10
CA THR A 37 6.08 -9.77 -4.79
C THR A 37 5.06 -8.68 -4.95
N PHE A 38 4.62 -8.07 -3.83
CA PHE A 38 3.65 -6.98 -3.88
C PHE A 38 4.09 -5.74 -3.07
N SER A 39 3.42 -4.62 -3.36
CA SER A 39 3.57 -3.35 -2.68
C SER A 39 2.18 -2.75 -2.40
N THR A 40 1.78 -2.62 -1.13
CA THR A 40 0.41 -2.25 -0.77
C THR A 40 0.34 -1.16 0.29
N GLY A 41 -0.77 -0.40 0.29
CA GLY A 41 -1.17 0.47 1.39
C GLY A 41 -1.73 -0.25 2.61
N ARG A 42 -2.05 -1.53 2.51
CA ARG A 42 -2.59 -2.33 3.61
C ARG A 42 -1.60 -2.45 4.77
N ALA A 43 -2.11 -2.45 6.00
CA ALA A 43 -1.31 -2.72 7.20
C ALA A 43 -0.78 -4.17 7.20
N LEU A 44 0.27 -4.44 7.99
CA LEU A 44 0.90 -5.77 8.02
C LEU A 44 -0.09 -6.92 8.29
N PRO A 45 -1.04 -6.83 9.26
CA PRO A 45 -2.01 -7.92 9.48
C PRO A 45 -2.88 -8.26 8.26
N MET A 46 -3.15 -7.28 7.39
CA MET A 46 -3.90 -7.50 6.14
C MET A 46 -3.01 -8.01 5.00
N SER A 47 -1.71 -7.81 5.09
CA SER A 47 -0.74 -8.16 4.04
C SER A 47 -0.18 -9.58 4.22
N LEU A 48 0.00 -10.01 5.47
CA LEU A 48 0.52 -11.35 5.81
C LEU A 48 -0.29 -12.51 5.21
N PRO A 49 -1.64 -12.51 5.27
CA PRO A 49 -2.44 -13.57 4.66
C PRO A 49 -2.21 -13.71 3.15
N ILE A 50 -2.04 -12.59 2.44
CA ILE A 50 -1.77 -12.58 0.99
C ILE A 50 -0.38 -13.17 0.71
N ALA A 51 0.63 -12.77 1.48
CA ALA A 51 1.97 -13.33 1.36
C ALA A 51 1.99 -14.85 1.64
N ALA A 52 1.24 -15.31 2.65
CA ALA A 52 1.09 -16.72 2.98
C ALA A 52 0.33 -17.48 1.89
N TYR A 53 -0.76 -16.91 1.33
CA TYR A 53 -1.55 -17.52 0.27
C TYR A 53 -0.73 -17.82 -0.99
N PHE A 54 0.18 -16.91 -1.36
CA PHE A 54 1.10 -17.10 -2.48
C PHE A 54 2.43 -17.75 -2.08
N GLU A 55 2.60 -18.12 -0.82
CA GLU A 55 3.85 -18.70 -0.28
C GLU A 55 5.09 -17.87 -0.60
N LEU A 56 4.98 -16.55 -0.51
CA LEU A 56 6.08 -15.65 -0.86
C LEU A 56 7.31 -15.89 0.00
N LYS A 57 8.46 -15.94 -0.64
CA LYS A 57 9.79 -16.17 0.00
C LYS A 57 10.70 -14.93 -0.10
N ILE A 58 10.20 -13.83 -0.60
CA ILE A 58 10.95 -12.58 -0.76
C ILE A 58 10.24 -11.43 -0.07
N PRO A 59 10.95 -10.36 0.30
CA PRO A 59 10.34 -9.21 0.96
C PRO A 59 9.18 -8.61 0.17
N PHE A 60 8.24 -8.02 0.89
CA PHE A 60 7.13 -7.25 0.32
C PHE A 60 6.97 -5.89 1.02
N ILE A 61 6.28 -4.96 0.35
CA ILE A 61 6.02 -3.61 0.85
C ILE A 61 4.59 -3.56 1.40
N TYR A 62 4.44 -3.03 2.63
CA TYR A 62 3.15 -2.79 3.29
C TYR A 62 3.07 -1.35 3.83
N SER A 63 1.88 -0.91 4.24
CA SER A 63 1.63 0.45 4.76
C SER A 63 2.25 1.55 3.89
N SER A 64 2.22 1.39 2.55
CA SER A 64 2.73 2.33 1.54
C SER A 64 4.24 2.64 1.62
N GLY A 65 5.05 1.86 2.36
CA GLY A 65 6.49 2.16 2.41
C GLY A 65 7.30 1.40 3.45
N ALA A 66 6.68 0.58 4.27
CA ALA A 66 7.36 -0.35 5.16
C ALA A 66 7.70 -1.66 4.43
N VAL A 67 8.79 -2.32 4.81
CA VAL A 67 9.28 -3.57 4.19
C VAL A 67 9.33 -4.69 5.22
N TYR A 68 8.72 -5.82 4.88
CA TYR A 68 8.71 -7.05 5.67
C TYR A 68 9.37 -8.21 4.92
N ASP A 69 10.20 -8.99 5.61
CA ASP A 69 10.78 -10.24 5.08
C ASP A 69 10.03 -11.46 5.67
N PRO A 70 9.28 -12.20 4.85
CA PRO A 70 8.54 -13.35 5.33
C PRO A 70 9.43 -14.58 5.67
N ARG A 71 10.69 -14.62 5.19
CA ARG A 71 11.63 -15.70 5.55
C ARG A 71 12.21 -15.50 6.95
N GLU A 72 12.46 -14.25 7.31
CA GLU A 72 13.03 -13.89 8.61
C GLU A 72 11.94 -13.48 9.62
N GLU A 73 10.68 -13.45 9.17
CA GLU A 73 9.49 -13.04 9.95
C GLU A 73 9.68 -11.69 10.66
N ARG A 74 10.33 -10.74 9.99
CA ARG A 74 10.65 -9.44 10.60
C ARG A 74 10.44 -8.26 9.66
N VAL A 75 10.19 -7.11 10.28
CA VAL A 75 10.20 -5.81 9.61
C VAL A 75 11.65 -5.40 9.34
N ILE A 76 11.99 -5.19 8.08
CA ILE A 76 13.31 -4.73 7.66
C ILE A 76 13.42 -3.21 7.75
N SER A 77 12.36 -2.51 7.36
CA SER A 77 12.32 -1.05 7.31
C SER A 77 10.90 -0.55 7.53
N ALA A 78 10.76 0.38 8.46
CA ALA A 78 9.53 1.11 8.68
C ALA A 78 9.87 2.45 9.37
N PRO A 79 10.18 3.52 8.61
CA PRO A 79 10.43 4.84 9.18
C PRO A 79 9.22 5.34 9.95
N SER A 80 9.43 5.83 11.19
CA SER A 80 8.35 6.31 12.04
C SER A 80 8.14 7.82 11.92
N ILE A 81 6.89 8.25 12.05
CA ILE A 81 6.52 9.67 12.13
C ILE A 81 7.01 10.23 13.47
N LYS A 82 7.57 11.44 13.44
CA LYS A 82 8.07 12.08 14.66
C LYS A 82 6.92 12.49 15.59
N PRO A 83 7.06 12.39 16.91
CA PRO A 83 6.00 12.72 17.87
C PRO A 83 5.35 14.09 17.65
N MET A 84 6.15 15.12 17.37
CA MET A 84 5.64 16.48 17.08
C MET A 84 4.78 16.55 15.80
N GLN A 85 5.10 15.72 14.78
CA GLN A 85 4.30 15.65 13.57
C GLN A 85 2.99 14.92 13.84
N ILE A 86 3.02 13.82 14.63
CA ILE A 86 1.82 13.09 15.07
C ILE A 86 0.85 14.03 15.80
N GLU A 87 1.33 14.82 16.76
CA GLU A 87 0.50 15.80 17.48
C GLU A 87 -0.16 16.81 16.55
N LYS A 88 0.55 17.26 15.51
CA LYS A 88 -0.01 18.18 14.52
C LYS A 88 -1.07 17.51 13.65
N VAL A 89 -0.84 16.28 13.20
CA VAL A 89 -1.85 15.49 12.44
C VAL A 89 -3.11 15.31 13.25
N ILE A 90 -2.98 14.96 14.54
CA ILE A 90 -4.12 14.79 15.46
C ILE A 90 -4.91 16.11 15.58
N LYS A 91 -4.23 17.25 15.75
CA LYS A 91 -4.90 18.56 15.83
C LYS A 91 -5.66 18.90 14.55
N VAL A 92 -5.12 18.54 13.38
CA VAL A 92 -5.86 18.72 12.11
C VAL A 92 -7.10 17.84 12.11
N ALA A 93 -7.00 16.56 12.47
CA ALA A 93 -8.15 15.66 12.53
C ALA A 93 -9.22 16.13 13.55
N GLU A 94 -8.80 16.56 14.73
CA GLU A 94 -9.67 17.15 15.76
C GLU A 94 -10.41 18.39 15.26
N LYS A 95 -9.70 19.30 14.56
CA LYS A 95 -10.28 20.52 13.98
C LYS A 95 -11.41 20.23 12.99
N PHE A 96 -11.25 19.20 12.17
CA PHE A 96 -12.26 18.79 11.20
C PHE A 96 -13.28 17.79 11.76
N GLY A 97 -13.12 17.32 13.00
CA GLY A 97 -14.01 16.34 13.62
C GLY A 97 -14.04 14.99 12.92
N VAL A 98 -12.90 14.56 12.38
CA VAL A 98 -12.75 13.35 11.56
C VAL A 98 -11.95 12.26 12.27
N GLY A 99 -12.19 11.01 11.87
CA GLY A 99 -11.50 9.85 12.44
C GLY A 99 -10.09 9.66 11.87
N MET A 100 -9.30 8.89 12.61
CA MET A 100 -7.93 8.53 12.23
C MET A 100 -7.70 7.02 12.31
N ILE A 101 -6.91 6.52 11.38
CA ILE A 101 -6.36 5.17 11.38
C ILE A 101 -4.85 5.29 11.51
N THR A 102 -4.27 4.49 12.38
CA THR A 102 -2.85 4.52 12.71
C THR A 102 -2.22 3.17 12.38
N HIS A 103 -1.15 3.17 11.62
CA HIS A 103 -0.34 1.99 11.38
C HIS A 103 0.93 2.04 12.24
N THR A 104 1.16 0.96 12.96
CA THR A 104 2.47 0.67 13.58
C THR A 104 3.20 -0.38 12.75
N LYS A 105 4.40 -0.76 13.16
CA LYS A 105 5.17 -1.83 12.47
C LYS A 105 4.40 -3.14 12.35
N THR A 106 3.49 -3.43 13.28
CA THR A 106 2.83 -4.74 13.40
C THR A 106 1.31 -4.70 13.53
N GLY A 107 0.70 -3.52 13.61
CA GLY A 107 -0.74 -3.40 13.86
C GLY A 107 -1.38 -2.17 13.24
N MET A 108 -2.70 -2.17 13.27
CA MET A 108 -3.55 -1.06 12.86
C MET A 108 -4.50 -0.68 14.01
N PHE A 109 -4.58 0.61 14.31
CA PHE A 109 -5.37 1.14 15.44
C PHE A 109 -6.27 2.26 14.92
N CYS A 110 -7.53 2.28 15.35
CA CYS A 110 -8.56 3.14 14.78
C CYS A 110 -9.26 3.96 15.87
N GLN A 111 -9.12 5.29 15.81
CA GLN A 111 -9.91 6.25 16.54
C GLN A 111 -10.93 6.86 15.59
N VAL A 112 -12.08 6.23 15.46
CA VAL A 112 -13.10 6.53 14.45
C VAL A 112 -14.50 6.44 15.03
N SER A 113 -15.51 6.97 14.32
CA SER A 113 -16.92 6.83 14.68
C SER A 113 -17.37 5.35 14.69
N ASP A 114 -18.51 5.06 15.35
CA ASP A 114 -19.08 3.70 15.35
C ASP A 114 -19.36 3.21 13.93
N LYS A 115 -19.90 4.06 13.07
CA LYS A 115 -20.20 3.76 11.68
C LYS A 115 -18.94 3.40 10.88
N ASP A 116 -17.86 4.18 11.05
CA ASP A 116 -16.61 3.91 10.34
C ASP A 116 -15.93 2.66 10.88
N TRP A 117 -16.03 2.43 12.20
CA TRP A 117 -15.50 1.21 12.82
C TRP A 117 -16.16 -0.06 12.27
N GLU A 118 -17.49 -0.08 12.16
CA GLU A 118 -18.21 -1.22 11.54
C GLU A 118 -17.70 -1.50 10.13
N THR A 119 -17.46 -0.45 9.34
CA THR A 119 -16.90 -0.58 7.99
C THR A 119 -15.50 -1.16 8.02
N ILE A 120 -14.60 -0.60 8.85
CA ILE A 120 -13.20 -1.03 8.94
C ILE A 120 -13.09 -2.45 9.48
N ALA A 121 -13.83 -2.78 10.54
CA ALA A 121 -13.81 -4.10 11.16
C ALA A 121 -14.38 -5.22 10.25
N SER A 122 -15.19 -4.85 9.24
CA SER A 122 -15.73 -5.77 8.26
C SER A 122 -14.83 -6.00 7.05
N LEU A 123 -13.70 -5.27 6.90
CA LEU A 123 -12.80 -5.45 5.78
C LEU A 123 -12.24 -6.87 5.72
N GLU A 124 -12.13 -7.38 4.52
CA GLU A 124 -11.57 -8.69 4.20
C GLU A 124 -10.22 -8.53 3.50
N TRP A 125 -9.28 -9.44 3.74
CA TRP A 125 -8.00 -9.40 3.04
C TRP A 125 -8.15 -9.91 1.60
N MET A 126 -9.12 -10.78 1.38
CA MET A 126 -9.64 -11.24 0.09
C MET A 126 -11.14 -11.53 0.29
N LYS A 127 -11.95 -11.48 -0.74
CA LYS A 127 -13.40 -11.68 -0.63
C LYS A 127 -13.76 -12.99 0.05
N GLY A 128 -14.58 -12.91 1.09
CA GLY A 128 -14.96 -14.04 1.94
C GLY A 128 -13.95 -14.40 3.03
N GLU A 129 -12.76 -13.78 3.04
CA GLU A 129 -11.68 -14.11 3.96
C GLU A 129 -11.39 -12.95 4.93
N LYS A 130 -11.64 -13.16 6.21
CA LYS A 130 -11.42 -12.18 7.28
C LYS A 130 -10.15 -12.44 8.06
N VAL A 131 -9.59 -11.37 8.61
CA VAL A 131 -8.48 -11.44 9.55
C VAL A 131 -8.68 -10.38 10.64
N ASP A 132 -8.23 -10.67 11.86
CA ASP A 132 -8.17 -9.66 12.94
C ASP A 132 -7.03 -8.68 12.62
N HIS A 133 -7.38 -7.56 12.00
CA HIS A 133 -6.42 -6.62 11.42
C HIS A 133 -6.40 -5.26 12.10
N ALA A 134 -7.44 -4.92 12.86
CA ALA A 134 -7.60 -3.60 13.45
C ALA A 134 -8.03 -3.66 14.91
N ARG A 135 -7.60 -2.68 15.68
CA ARG A 135 -8.05 -2.48 17.07
C ARG A 135 -8.64 -1.08 17.21
N ARG A 136 -9.82 -0.99 17.80
CA ARG A 136 -10.40 0.29 18.18
C ARG A 136 -9.72 0.82 19.42
N VAL A 137 -9.41 2.13 19.41
CA VAL A 137 -8.80 2.85 20.53
C VAL A 137 -9.61 4.12 20.83
N GLU A 138 -9.54 4.60 22.05
CA GLU A 138 -10.18 5.84 22.47
C GLU A 138 -9.28 7.05 22.18
N ASP A 139 -7.98 6.91 22.42
CA ASP A 139 -6.98 7.96 22.18
C ASP A 139 -5.71 7.36 21.54
N ILE A 140 -5.41 7.79 20.32
CA ILE A 140 -4.19 7.39 19.60
C ILE A 140 -2.92 7.74 20.37
N LYS A 141 -2.93 8.83 21.17
CA LYS A 141 -1.74 9.28 21.91
C LYS A 141 -1.34 8.33 23.04
N THR A 142 -2.31 7.66 23.64
CA THR A 142 -2.09 6.82 24.84
C THR A 142 -2.22 5.33 24.58
N ASP A 143 -3.07 4.94 23.62
CA ASP A 143 -3.52 3.56 23.48
C ASP A 143 -2.79 2.81 22.35
N VAL A 144 -2.04 3.53 21.49
CA VAL A 144 -1.29 2.90 20.38
C VAL A 144 0.09 2.47 20.87
N PRO A 145 0.38 1.16 20.89
CA PRO A 145 1.67 0.66 21.29
C PRO A 145 2.72 0.84 20.17
N GLY A 146 3.90 1.31 20.56
CA GLY A 146 5.06 1.40 19.67
C GLY A 146 5.07 2.62 18.77
N GLU A 147 5.92 2.57 17.76
CA GLU A 147 6.15 3.67 16.84
C GLU A 147 5.08 3.70 15.73
N ILE A 148 4.52 4.88 15.49
CA ILE A 148 3.59 5.13 14.39
C ILE A 148 4.40 5.35 13.10
N ILE A 149 4.13 4.53 12.09
CA ILE A 149 4.78 4.60 10.78
C ILE A 149 3.91 5.33 9.75
N ARG A 150 2.57 5.30 9.92
CA ARG A 150 1.61 5.99 9.06
C ARG A 150 0.36 6.38 9.85
N LEU A 151 -0.20 7.53 9.53
CA LEU A 151 -1.50 8.03 9.97
C LEU A 151 -2.38 8.26 8.75
N ASP A 152 -3.62 7.80 8.81
CA ASP A 152 -4.62 8.11 7.80
C ASP A 152 -5.72 8.94 8.46
N ILE A 153 -6.00 10.12 7.91
CA ILE A 153 -7.18 10.90 8.24
C ILE A 153 -8.31 10.41 7.33
N PHE A 154 -9.35 9.86 7.92
CA PHE A 154 -10.49 9.29 7.21
C PHE A 154 -11.64 10.30 7.16
N ALA A 155 -12.01 10.78 5.97
CA ALA A 155 -12.99 11.84 5.82
C ALA A 155 -13.87 11.68 4.57
N GLU A 156 -15.00 12.37 4.58
CA GLU A 156 -15.83 12.51 3.37
C GLU A 156 -15.09 13.32 2.29
N VAL A 157 -15.40 13.05 1.03
CA VAL A 157 -14.68 13.58 -0.15
C VAL A 157 -14.56 15.10 -0.13
N ASP A 158 -15.61 15.80 0.31
CA ASP A 158 -15.68 17.27 0.34
C ASP A 158 -14.63 17.91 1.29
N TRP A 159 -14.20 17.19 2.32
CA TRP A 159 -13.23 17.66 3.31
C TRP A 159 -11.78 17.34 2.94
N LEU A 160 -11.55 16.33 2.08
CA LEU A 160 -10.21 15.81 1.80
C LEU A 160 -9.27 16.87 1.23
N ALA A 161 -9.75 17.76 0.37
CA ALA A 161 -8.91 18.80 -0.22
C ALA A 161 -8.41 19.81 0.83
N ALA A 162 -9.31 20.26 1.72
CA ALA A 162 -8.98 21.20 2.79
C ALA A 162 -8.04 20.60 3.82
N ILE A 163 -8.30 19.35 4.24
CA ILE A 163 -7.46 18.61 5.18
C ILE A 163 -6.06 18.39 4.59
N TRP A 164 -5.97 17.96 3.32
CA TRP A 164 -4.71 17.74 2.63
C TRP A 164 -3.86 19.02 2.53
N GLN A 165 -4.50 20.14 2.19
CA GLN A 165 -3.84 21.44 2.15
C GLN A 165 -3.29 21.80 3.53
N GLU A 166 -4.10 21.71 4.58
CA GLU A 166 -3.70 22.05 5.95
C GLU A 166 -2.56 21.15 6.46
N VAL A 167 -2.60 19.85 6.18
CA VAL A 167 -1.51 18.92 6.51
C VAL A 167 -0.20 19.38 5.86
N ASN A 168 -0.20 19.71 4.57
CA ASN A 168 1.01 20.12 3.85
C ASN A 168 1.53 21.50 4.31
N GLU A 169 0.64 22.42 4.70
CA GLU A 169 1.04 23.75 5.19
C GLU A 169 1.62 23.70 6.61
N LEU A 170 1.05 22.87 7.50
CA LEU A 170 1.41 22.89 8.92
C LEU A 170 2.48 21.85 9.30
N ILE A 171 2.66 20.79 8.51
CA ILE A 171 3.48 19.65 8.88
C ILE A 171 4.58 19.43 7.83
N PRO A 172 5.76 20.03 8.01
CA PRO A 172 6.87 19.84 7.08
C PRO A 172 7.48 18.44 7.20
N ASN A 173 8.09 17.98 6.10
CA ASN A 173 8.81 16.70 6.01
C ASN A 173 7.92 15.49 6.30
N VAL A 174 6.70 15.51 5.77
CA VAL A 174 5.80 14.36 5.68
C VAL A 174 5.39 14.15 4.23
N HIS A 175 5.23 12.90 3.87
CA HIS A 175 4.61 12.49 2.62
C HIS A 175 3.10 12.36 2.84
N ALA A 176 2.31 13.24 2.22
CA ALA A 176 0.86 13.25 2.36
C ALA A 176 0.20 12.97 1.00
N VAL A 177 -0.46 11.85 0.87
CA VAL A 177 -1.16 11.42 -0.34
C VAL A 177 -2.67 11.47 -0.14
N LYS A 178 -3.37 12.18 -1.02
CA LYS A 178 -4.83 12.21 -1.02
C LYS A 178 -5.37 10.99 -1.79
N MET A 179 -6.01 10.11 -1.05
CA MET A 179 -6.70 8.94 -1.58
C MET A 179 -8.21 9.22 -1.79
N LYS A 180 -8.97 8.21 -2.18
CA LYS A 180 -10.41 8.34 -2.46
C LYS A 180 -11.24 8.75 -1.23
N ARG A 181 -10.90 8.27 -0.03
CA ARG A 181 -11.62 8.52 1.23
C ARG A 181 -10.72 8.83 2.42
N SER A 182 -9.44 9.04 2.18
CA SER A 182 -8.47 9.30 3.24
C SER A 182 -7.31 10.17 2.75
N ILE A 183 -6.54 10.66 3.70
CA ILE A 183 -5.22 11.23 3.46
C ILE A 183 -4.23 10.35 4.21
N GLU A 184 -3.37 9.67 3.45
CA GLU A 184 -2.27 8.89 3.98
C GLU A 184 -1.10 9.82 4.32
N ILE A 185 -0.60 9.76 5.55
CA ILE A 185 0.47 10.61 6.06
C ILE A 185 1.56 9.71 6.64
N SER A 186 2.77 9.84 6.12
CA SER A 186 3.97 9.11 6.59
C SER A 186 5.17 10.04 6.63
N GLN A 187 6.34 9.55 7.06
CA GLN A 187 7.60 10.27 6.86
C GLN A 187 7.83 10.50 5.36
N ASP A 188 8.46 11.61 5.01
CA ASP A 188 8.75 11.99 3.62
C ASP A 188 9.52 10.89 2.87
N GLU A 189 10.40 10.18 3.57
CA GLU A 189 11.17 9.06 3.01
C GLU A 189 10.38 7.73 2.97
N MET A 190 9.14 7.69 3.48
CA MET A 190 8.34 6.46 3.56
C MET A 190 7.27 6.45 2.47
N HIS A 191 7.63 5.96 1.31
CA HIS A 191 6.70 5.71 0.20
C HIS A 191 7.11 4.45 -0.59
N LYS A 192 6.23 3.93 -1.44
CA LYS A 192 6.44 2.66 -2.17
C LYS A 192 7.76 2.64 -2.97
N GLY A 193 8.18 3.78 -3.55
CA GLY A 193 9.42 3.88 -4.34
C GLY A 193 10.71 3.76 -3.50
N THR A 194 10.79 4.42 -2.34
CA THR A 194 11.94 4.28 -1.43
C THR A 194 12.02 2.89 -0.83
N ALA A 195 10.87 2.29 -0.48
CA ALA A 195 10.79 0.92 -0.02
C ALA A 195 11.30 -0.07 -1.09
N LEU A 196 10.88 0.12 -2.36
CA LEU A 196 11.37 -0.68 -3.47
C LEU A 196 12.88 -0.53 -3.68
N THR A 197 13.39 0.69 -3.61
CA THR A 197 14.85 0.94 -3.71
C THR A 197 15.61 0.16 -2.63
N LYS A 198 15.10 0.14 -1.41
CA LYS A 198 15.69 -0.62 -0.32
C LYS A 198 15.61 -2.14 -0.55
N MET A 199 14.47 -2.64 -1.03
CA MET A 199 14.32 -4.05 -1.42
C MET A 199 15.29 -4.44 -2.54
N SER A 200 15.41 -3.62 -3.58
CA SER A 200 16.33 -3.79 -4.70
C SER A 200 17.78 -3.98 -4.21
N GLN A 201 18.22 -3.12 -3.27
CA GLN A 201 19.56 -3.21 -2.66
C GLN A 201 19.74 -4.49 -1.85
N LEU A 202 18.77 -4.85 -1.02
CA LEU A 202 18.82 -6.07 -0.18
C LEU A 202 18.84 -7.35 -1.01
N MET A 203 18.11 -7.38 -2.11
CA MET A 203 18.03 -8.54 -2.99
C MET A 203 19.13 -8.58 -4.07
N GLY A 204 19.90 -7.49 -4.23
CA GLY A 204 20.88 -7.38 -5.31
C GLY A 204 20.26 -7.32 -6.71
N ILE A 205 18.99 -6.92 -6.83
CA ILE A 205 18.26 -6.82 -8.11
C ILE A 205 18.22 -5.35 -8.53
N PRO A 206 18.93 -4.91 -9.59
CA PRO A 206 18.90 -3.53 -10.04
C PRO A 206 17.48 -3.06 -10.39
N LEU A 207 17.12 -1.83 -10.02
CA LEU A 207 15.80 -1.23 -10.27
C LEU A 207 15.38 -1.33 -11.74
N LYS A 208 16.30 -1.17 -12.67
CA LYS A 208 16.06 -1.33 -14.12
C LYS A 208 15.58 -2.71 -14.54
N ASN A 209 15.79 -3.74 -13.69
CA ASN A 209 15.34 -5.12 -13.91
C ASN A 209 14.06 -5.43 -13.14
N ILE A 210 13.37 -4.41 -12.63
CA ILE A 210 12.11 -4.52 -11.90
C ILE A 210 10.99 -3.93 -12.74
N MET A 211 9.89 -4.65 -12.85
CA MET A 211 8.62 -4.15 -13.35
C MET A 211 7.68 -3.90 -12.17
N ALA A 212 7.00 -2.77 -12.14
CA ALA A 212 5.95 -2.49 -11.17
C ALA A 212 4.60 -2.28 -11.86
N VAL A 213 3.52 -2.72 -11.20
CA VAL A 213 2.14 -2.54 -11.66
C VAL A 213 1.33 -1.90 -10.55
N GLY A 214 0.53 -0.87 -10.88
CA GLY A 214 -0.30 -0.16 -9.91
C GLY A 214 -1.50 0.54 -10.53
N ASP A 215 -2.40 1.04 -9.68
CA ASP A 215 -3.64 1.68 -10.11
C ASP A 215 -3.94 3.01 -9.41
N SER A 216 -3.19 3.43 -8.40
CA SER A 216 -3.53 4.57 -7.57
C SER A 216 -2.38 5.57 -7.37
N LEU A 217 -2.68 6.75 -6.79
CA LEU A 217 -1.70 7.85 -6.68
C LEU A 217 -0.47 7.50 -5.83
N ASN A 218 -0.61 6.61 -4.84
CA ASN A 218 0.53 6.16 -4.02
C ASN A 218 1.48 5.21 -4.77
N ASP A 219 1.13 4.79 -6.01
CA ASP A 219 2.00 4.00 -6.88
C ASP A 219 2.90 4.86 -7.76
N ILE A 220 2.67 6.17 -7.85
CA ILE A 220 3.53 7.08 -8.66
C ILE A 220 5.00 6.91 -8.29
N PRO A 221 5.42 6.98 -7.01
CA PRO A 221 6.82 6.77 -6.65
C PRO A 221 7.33 5.36 -6.93
N LEU A 222 6.44 4.34 -6.90
CA LEU A 222 6.78 2.96 -7.22
C LEU A 222 7.13 2.81 -8.70
N LEU A 223 6.26 3.29 -9.60
CA LEU A 223 6.47 3.23 -11.04
C LEU A 223 7.70 4.05 -11.46
N GLN A 224 7.86 5.24 -10.90
CA GLN A 224 9.03 6.09 -11.19
C GLN A 224 10.38 5.48 -10.75
N ALA A 225 10.38 4.60 -9.75
CA ALA A 225 11.58 3.94 -9.25
C ALA A 225 11.97 2.70 -10.06
N THR A 226 11.09 2.15 -10.90
CA THR A 226 11.30 0.90 -11.63
C THR A 226 11.91 1.12 -13.02
N GLY A 227 12.43 0.04 -13.61
CA GLY A 227 12.85 0.03 -15.01
C GLY A 227 11.69 -0.10 -16.00
N TYR A 228 10.50 -0.52 -15.54
CA TYR A 228 9.28 -0.60 -16.36
C TYR A 228 8.04 -0.47 -15.48
N GLY A 229 7.38 0.66 -15.57
CA GLY A 229 6.16 0.97 -14.84
C GLY A 229 4.91 0.68 -15.67
N VAL A 230 3.94 -0.02 -15.11
CA VAL A 230 2.67 -0.35 -15.75
C VAL A 230 1.50 0.19 -14.92
N ALA A 231 0.61 0.96 -15.54
CA ALA A 231 -0.61 1.45 -14.91
C ALA A 231 -1.83 0.63 -15.37
N MET A 232 -2.76 0.40 -14.44
CA MET A 232 -4.10 -0.08 -14.80
C MET A 232 -4.85 1.01 -15.57
N ASP A 233 -5.77 0.65 -16.47
CA ASP A 233 -6.56 1.63 -17.24
C ASP A 233 -7.56 2.41 -16.39
N THR A 234 -7.92 1.90 -15.22
CA THR A 234 -8.72 2.57 -14.20
C THR A 234 -7.94 3.61 -13.39
N ALA A 235 -6.61 3.65 -13.53
CA ALA A 235 -5.74 4.53 -12.77
C ALA A 235 -5.97 6.02 -13.08
N PRO A 236 -5.72 6.92 -12.11
CA PRO A 236 -5.72 8.36 -12.35
C PRO A 236 -4.75 8.78 -13.43
N GLY A 237 -5.07 9.88 -14.17
CA GLY A 237 -4.21 10.41 -15.24
C GLY A 237 -2.76 10.62 -14.81
N ALA A 238 -2.53 11.15 -13.62
CA ALA A 238 -1.18 11.38 -13.10
C ALA A 238 -0.33 10.09 -12.95
N LEU A 239 -0.95 8.92 -12.67
CA LEU A 239 -0.21 7.66 -12.66
C LEU A 239 0.06 7.18 -14.10
N LYS A 240 -0.92 7.33 -14.99
CA LYS A 240 -0.76 6.95 -16.41
C LYS A 240 0.34 7.76 -17.12
N GLU A 241 0.51 9.03 -16.73
CA GLU A 241 1.55 9.91 -17.29
C GLU A 241 2.98 9.45 -16.98
N VAL A 242 3.18 8.72 -15.87
CA VAL A 242 4.50 8.20 -15.46
C VAL A 242 4.72 6.74 -15.82
N ALA A 243 3.70 6.06 -16.37
CA ALA A 243 3.76 4.66 -16.75
C ALA A 243 4.33 4.47 -18.17
N ASP A 244 5.12 3.40 -18.36
CA ASP A 244 5.63 2.97 -19.66
C ASP A 244 4.56 2.24 -20.49
N ALA A 245 3.57 1.63 -19.82
CA ALA A 245 2.46 0.93 -20.45
C ALA A 245 1.18 1.03 -19.63
N ILE A 246 0.04 0.87 -20.31
CA ILE A 246 -1.28 0.78 -19.69
C ILE A 246 -1.88 -0.59 -20.03
N VAL A 247 -2.45 -1.27 -19.04
CA VAL A 247 -3.13 -2.55 -19.18
C VAL A 247 -4.60 -2.43 -18.74
N PRO A 248 -5.50 -3.33 -19.15
CA PRO A 248 -6.90 -3.33 -18.70
C PRO A 248 -7.05 -3.35 -17.18
N SER A 249 -8.28 -3.18 -16.70
CA SER A 249 -8.60 -3.21 -15.25
C SER A 249 -8.32 -4.57 -14.60
N ALA A 250 -8.30 -4.60 -13.27
CA ALA A 250 -8.18 -5.85 -12.52
C ALA A 250 -9.34 -6.81 -12.85
N GLU A 251 -10.55 -6.28 -13.04
CA GLU A 251 -11.76 -7.01 -13.46
C GLU A 251 -11.61 -7.70 -14.82
N GLU A 252 -10.75 -7.16 -15.68
CA GLU A 252 -10.43 -7.70 -17.01
C GLU A 252 -9.10 -8.46 -17.05
N ASN A 253 -8.58 -8.87 -15.88
CA ASN A 253 -7.29 -9.56 -15.71
C ASN A 253 -6.09 -8.74 -16.25
N GLY A 254 -6.07 -7.42 -16.04
CA GLY A 254 -4.99 -6.54 -16.52
C GLY A 254 -3.61 -6.93 -16.00
N LEU A 255 -3.51 -7.42 -14.76
CA LEU A 255 -2.24 -7.92 -14.22
C LEU A 255 -1.68 -9.09 -15.06
N VAL A 256 -2.54 -9.98 -15.59
CA VAL A 256 -2.09 -11.07 -16.51
C VAL A 256 -1.41 -10.46 -17.74
N LYS A 257 -1.98 -9.40 -18.30
CA LYS A 257 -1.37 -8.70 -19.45
C LYS A 257 -0.02 -8.08 -19.12
N ALA A 258 0.12 -7.49 -17.92
CA ALA A 258 1.40 -6.99 -17.46
C ALA A 258 2.44 -8.12 -17.29
N LEU A 259 2.05 -9.26 -16.72
CA LEU A 259 2.92 -10.43 -16.56
C LEU A 259 3.37 -10.99 -17.93
N GLU A 260 2.48 -11.03 -18.92
CA GLU A 260 2.82 -11.45 -20.30
C GLU A 260 3.90 -10.55 -20.93
N MET A 261 3.91 -9.24 -20.64
CA MET A 261 4.93 -8.31 -21.16
C MET A 261 6.34 -8.59 -20.60
N CYS A 262 6.43 -9.11 -19.38
CA CYS A 262 7.70 -9.36 -18.69
C CYS A 262 8.26 -10.76 -18.95
N CYS A 263 7.41 -11.79 -18.88
CA CYS A 263 7.84 -13.18 -18.84
C CYS A 263 7.92 -13.84 -20.23
N TYR A 264 7.34 -13.24 -21.27
CA TYR A 264 7.24 -13.85 -22.61
C TYR A 264 7.91 -13.02 -23.73
N LYS A 265 8.84 -12.12 -23.39
CA LYS A 265 9.77 -11.58 -24.38
C LYS A 265 10.83 -12.63 -24.68
N ASN A 266 10.52 -13.57 -25.59
CA ASN A 266 11.49 -14.38 -26.30
C ASN A 266 12.25 -13.56 -27.35
#